data_e68cad5929fe5aea8541dc28959fd3bc
#
_entry.id   e68cad5929fe5aea8541dc28959fd3bc
#
_cell.length_a   1.000
_cell.length_b   1.000
_cell.length_c   1.000
_cell.angle_alpha   90.00
_cell.angle_beta   90.00
_cell.angle_gamma   90.00
#
_symmetry.space_group_name_H-M   'P 1'
#
loop_
_entity.id
_entity.type
_entity.pdbx_description
1 polymer ?
#
loop_
_entity_poly.entity_id
_entity_poly.type
_entity_poly.pdbx_seq_one_letter_code
_entity_poly.pdbx_strand_id
1 'polypeptide(L)'
;MKKFLIPLLCSAILLLCGGCNLSDKVRIGTAAEGGNYYIFGSELNAIDSLESYNINIKRTAGSAANMRLLSENYLQMAVVQTDIIDDAWNGRNGFTEE
;
A
#
# COMPACT_ATOMS: atom_id res chain seq x y z
N MET A 1 -43.78 -17.13 5.23
CA MET A 1 -43.15 -15.80 5.14
C MET A 1 -41.77 -15.73 5.78
N LYS A 2 -41.55 -16.37 6.90
CA LYS A 2 -40.19 -16.38 7.54
C LYS A 2 -39.12 -17.08 6.71
N LYS A 3 -39.50 -18.00 5.81
CA LYS A 3 -38.54 -18.74 4.96
C LYS A 3 -37.93 -17.91 3.82
N PHE A 4 -38.50 -16.77 3.48
CA PHE A 4 -38.00 -15.89 2.41
C PHE A 4 -37.14 -14.74 2.91
N LEU A 5 -37.23 -14.40 4.19
CA LEU A 5 -36.48 -13.32 4.80
C LEU A 5 -34.98 -13.66 4.99
N ILE A 6 -34.68 -14.91 5.32
CA ILE A 6 -33.29 -15.36 5.56
C ILE A 6 -32.46 -15.33 4.26
N PRO A 7 -32.92 -15.89 3.12
CA PRO A 7 -32.13 -15.82 1.88
C PRO A 7 -32.02 -14.40 1.33
N LEU A 8 -33.02 -13.55 1.56
CA LEU A 8 -32.97 -12.16 1.15
C LEU A 8 -31.92 -11.39 1.97
N LEU A 9 -31.84 -11.65 3.26
CA LEU A 9 -30.85 -11.05 4.16
C LEU A 9 -29.42 -11.51 3.82
N CYS A 10 -29.23 -12.79 3.54
CA CYS A 10 -27.94 -13.34 3.11
C CYS A 10 -27.49 -12.75 1.76
N SER A 11 -28.43 -12.55 0.82
CA SER A 11 -28.15 -11.91 -0.46
C SER A 11 -27.72 -10.45 -0.30
N ALA A 12 -28.35 -9.71 0.59
CA ALA A 12 -28.00 -8.33 0.90
C ALA A 12 -26.60 -8.22 1.54
N ILE A 13 -26.27 -9.16 2.44
CA ILE A 13 -24.93 -9.20 3.07
C ILE A 13 -23.84 -9.52 2.04
N LEU A 14 -24.10 -10.43 1.11
CA LEU A 14 -23.17 -10.74 0.01
C LEU A 14 -22.91 -9.54 -0.90
N LEU A 15 -23.93 -8.75 -1.20
CA LEU A 15 -23.81 -7.53 -1.98
C LEU A 15 -22.99 -6.46 -1.25
N LEU A 16 -23.14 -6.35 0.06
CA LEU A 16 -22.34 -5.43 0.88
C LEU A 16 -20.87 -5.85 0.96
N CYS A 17 -20.61 -7.15 1.06
CA CYS A 17 -19.23 -7.68 1.05
C CYS A 17 -18.56 -7.52 -0.32
N GLY A 18 -19.29 -7.63 -1.42
CA GLY A 18 -18.77 -7.41 -2.76
C GLY A 18 -18.43 -5.96 -3.06
N GLY A 19 -18.99 -5.00 -2.32
CA GLY A 19 -18.71 -3.57 -2.47
C GLY A 19 -17.49 -3.07 -1.71
N CYS A 20 -16.81 -3.90 -0.92
CA CYS A 20 -15.69 -3.49 -0.07
C CYS A 20 -14.32 -3.53 -0.77
N ASN A 21 -14.22 -3.98 -2.00
CA ASN A 21 -12.99 -4.10 -2.79
C ASN A 21 -12.72 -2.86 -3.63
N LEU A 22 -12.59 -1.70 -3.00
CA LEU A 22 -12.55 -0.46 -3.75
C LEU A 22 -11.17 0.18 -3.87
N SER A 23 -10.12 -0.44 -3.31
CA SER A 23 -8.80 0.17 -3.34
C SER A 23 -7.85 -0.61 -4.25
N ASP A 24 -7.96 -0.36 -5.56
CA ASP A 24 -7.01 -0.84 -6.55
C ASP A 24 -5.78 0.09 -6.66
N LYS A 25 -5.60 0.99 -5.71
CA LYS A 25 -4.47 1.91 -5.71
C LYS A 25 -3.21 1.22 -5.22
N VAL A 26 -2.16 1.31 -6.03
CA VAL A 26 -0.82 0.91 -5.63
C VAL A 26 -0.12 2.15 -5.07
N ARG A 27 0.00 2.21 -3.77
CA ARG A 27 0.73 3.30 -3.11
C ARG A 27 2.21 2.94 -3.02
N ILE A 28 3.04 3.80 -3.59
CA ILE A 28 4.49 3.64 -3.59
C ILE A 28 5.11 4.72 -2.71
N GLY A 29 5.73 4.31 -1.61
CA GLY A 29 6.46 5.21 -0.73
C GLY A 29 7.80 5.61 -1.33
N THR A 30 8.10 6.89 -1.31
CA THR A 30 9.34 7.45 -1.83
C THR A 30 10.08 8.20 -0.72
N ALA A 31 10.15 9.51 -0.81
CA ALA A 31 10.75 10.37 0.20
C ALA A 31 10.27 11.81 -0.04
N ALA A 32 11.08 12.79 0.31
CA ALA A 32 10.75 14.19 0.13
C ALA A 32 10.60 14.55 -1.35
N GLU A 33 9.66 15.43 -1.66
CA GLU A 33 9.45 15.97 -3.00
C GLU A 33 10.73 16.58 -3.55
N GLY A 34 11.09 16.24 -4.79
CA GLY A 34 12.32 16.67 -5.42
C GLY A 34 13.55 15.80 -5.10
N GLY A 35 13.46 14.88 -4.16
CA GLY A 35 14.53 13.91 -3.88
C GLY A 35 14.56 12.78 -4.91
N ASN A 36 15.69 12.06 -4.93
CA ASN A 36 15.92 11.02 -5.94
C ASN A 36 14.84 9.91 -5.92
N TYR A 37 14.39 9.51 -4.75
CA TYR A 37 13.35 8.47 -4.63
C TYR A 37 12.01 8.97 -5.16
N TYR A 38 11.68 10.21 -4.90
CA TYR A 38 10.46 10.83 -5.43
C TYR A 38 10.51 10.95 -6.95
N ILE A 39 11.65 11.38 -7.49
CA ILE A 39 11.88 11.48 -8.94
C ILE A 39 11.73 10.10 -9.59
N PHE A 40 12.37 9.08 -9.02
CA PHE A 40 12.26 7.71 -9.50
C PHE A 40 10.79 7.22 -9.53
N GLY A 41 10.07 7.43 -8.43
CA GLY A 41 8.66 7.06 -8.36
C GLY A 41 7.80 7.80 -9.37
N SER A 42 8.06 9.08 -9.58
CA SER A 42 7.32 9.90 -10.54
C SER A 42 7.58 9.46 -11.98
N GLU A 43 8.81 9.11 -12.31
CA GLU A 43 9.16 8.55 -13.62
C GLU A 43 8.52 7.19 -13.84
N LEU A 44 8.50 6.34 -12.82
CA LEU A 44 7.83 5.05 -12.87
C LEU A 44 6.33 5.23 -13.16
N ASN A 45 5.70 6.19 -12.49
CA ASN A 45 4.29 6.49 -12.71
C ASN A 45 3.98 7.03 -14.12
N ALA A 46 4.97 7.61 -14.79
CA ALA A 46 4.82 8.15 -16.14
C ALA A 46 4.95 7.08 -17.25
N ILE A 47 5.25 5.83 -16.91
CA ILE A 47 5.38 4.75 -17.89
C ILE A 47 3.98 4.31 -18.33
N ASP A 48 3.69 4.46 -19.61
CA ASP A 48 2.38 4.17 -20.20
C ASP A 48 1.90 2.75 -19.95
N SER A 49 2.80 1.78 -19.95
CA SER A 49 2.45 0.37 -19.70
C SER A 49 1.97 0.09 -18.28
N LEU A 50 2.19 1.03 -17.35
CA LEU A 50 1.75 0.92 -15.96
C LEU A 50 0.47 1.71 -15.67
N GLU A 51 -0.09 2.37 -16.66
CA GLU A 51 -1.26 3.23 -16.51
C GLU A 51 -2.48 2.49 -15.92
N SER A 52 -2.62 1.21 -16.23
CA SER A 52 -3.71 0.37 -15.72
C SER A 52 -3.61 0.06 -14.21
N TYR A 53 -2.48 0.31 -13.58
CA TYR A 53 -2.25 -0.06 -12.18
C TYR A 53 -2.64 1.02 -11.17
N ASN A 54 -3.10 2.15 -11.59
CA ASN A 54 -3.51 3.25 -10.69
C ASN A 54 -2.47 3.53 -9.60
N ILE A 55 -1.26 3.88 -10.02
CA ILE A 55 -0.13 4.12 -9.14
C ILE A 55 -0.25 5.48 -8.47
N ASN A 56 -0.05 5.52 -7.18
CA ASN A 56 -0.05 6.73 -6.38
C ASN A 56 1.30 6.87 -5.66
N ILE A 57 2.08 7.87 -6.04
CA ILE A 57 3.37 8.13 -5.43
C ILE A 57 3.17 8.92 -4.13
N LYS A 58 3.67 8.37 -3.03
CA LYS A 58 3.56 8.96 -1.70
C LYS A 58 4.87 9.58 -1.27
N ARG A 59 4.82 10.83 -0.85
CA ARG A 59 5.92 11.47 -0.15
C ARG A 59 5.97 10.93 1.28
N THR A 60 7.15 10.61 1.74
CA THR A 60 7.37 10.07 3.09
C THR A 60 8.62 10.68 3.71
N ALA A 61 8.90 10.31 4.94
CA ALA A 61 10.13 10.72 5.62
C ALA A 61 11.36 9.89 5.22
N GLY A 62 11.23 8.96 4.27
CA GLY A 62 12.33 8.16 3.75
C GLY A 62 12.24 6.68 4.09
N SER A 63 13.36 5.98 3.99
CA SER A 63 13.43 4.52 4.06
C SER A 63 12.84 3.91 5.33
N ALA A 64 13.16 4.45 6.50
CA ALA A 64 12.63 3.93 7.77
C ALA A 64 11.11 4.09 7.87
N ALA A 65 10.60 5.25 7.49
CA ALA A 65 9.15 5.49 7.42
C ALA A 65 8.49 4.55 6.41
N ASN A 66 9.12 4.34 5.26
CA ASN A 66 8.62 3.44 4.21
C ASN A 66 8.50 2.00 4.72
N MET A 67 9.47 1.51 5.47
CA MET A 67 9.41 0.17 6.05
C MET A 67 8.24 0.02 7.04
N ARG A 68 8.02 1.03 7.89
CA ARG A 68 6.90 1.01 8.82
C ARG A 68 5.55 1.04 8.11
N LEU A 69 5.43 1.89 7.10
CA LEU A 69 4.19 2.00 6.30
C LEU A 69 3.90 0.75 5.48
N LEU A 70 4.93 0.03 5.04
CA LEU A 70 4.78 -1.29 4.43
C LEU A 70 4.26 -2.31 5.44
N SER A 71 4.82 -2.34 6.65
CA SER A 71 4.39 -3.27 7.69
C SER A 71 2.94 -3.04 8.14
N GLU A 72 2.48 -1.80 8.07
CA GLU A 72 1.11 -1.42 8.37
C GLU A 72 0.13 -1.63 7.21
N ASN A 73 0.60 -2.15 6.09
CA ASN A 73 -0.17 -2.33 4.84
C ASN A 73 -0.71 -1.02 4.25
N TYR A 74 -0.16 0.11 4.63
CA TYR A 74 -0.50 1.40 4.03
C TYR A 74 0.13 1.55 2.65
N LEU A 75 1.36 1.10 2.47
CA LEU A 75 2.05 1.05 1.18
C LEU A 75 2.05 -0.37 0.63
N GLN A 76 1.95 -0.50 -0.67
CA GLN A 76 2.11 -1.76 -1.39
C GLN A 76 3.55 -1.93 -1.88
N MET A 77 4.24 -0.83 -2.13
CA MET A 77 5.65 -0.81 -2.56
C MET A 77 6.35 0.39 -1.92
N ALA A 78 7.67 0.31 -1.85
CA ALA A 78 8.47 1.44 -1.37
C ALA A 78 9.90 1.36 -1.90
N VAL A 79 10.52 2.53 -2.01
CA VAL A 79 11.97 2.64 -2.26
C VAL A 79 12.65 2.72 -0.91
N VAL A 80 13.58 1.79 -0.64
CA VAL A 80 14.22 1.65 0.67
C VAL A 80 15.70 1.37 0.48
N GLN A 81 16.53 1.98 1.33
CA GLN A 81 17.96 1.66 1.40
C GLN A 81 18.15 0.26 1.99
N THR A 82 19.17 -0.44 1.49
CA THR A 82 19.44 -1.84 1.88
C THR A 82 19.77 -2.01 3.36
N ASP A 83 20.48 -1.07 3.95
CA ASP A 83 20.80 -1.08 5.37
C ASP A 83 19.56 -0.97 6.25
N ILE A 84 18.59 -0.19 5.83
CA ILE A 84 17.30 -0.06 6.53
C ILE A 84 16.46 -1.34 6.41
N ILE A 85 16.51 -2.02 5.27
CA ILE A 85 15.86 -3.33 5.10
C ILE A 85 16.48 -4.35 6.07
N ASP A 86 17.81 -4.35 6.16
CA ASP A 86 18.53 -5.26 7.05
C ASP A 86 18.20 -4.98 8.54
N ASP A 87 18.12 -3.73 8.92
CA ASP A 87 17.72 -3.33 10.27
C ASP A 87 16.29 -3.76 10.58
N ALA A 88 15.37 -3.56 9.66
CA ALA A 88 13.97 -3.95 9.84
C ALA A 88 13.82 -5.46 9.94
N TRP A 89 14.54 -6.19 9.11
CA TRP A 89 14.52 -7.67 9.13
C TRP A 89 15.05 -8.23 10.44
N ASN A 90 16.06 -7.63 11.00
CA ASN A 90 16.73 -8.09 12.23
C ASN A 90 16.21 -7.40 13.50
N GLY A 91 15.20 -6.57 13.42
CA GLY A 91 14.63 -5.87 14.58
C GLY A 91 15.59 -4.86 15.22
N ARG A 92 16.46 -4.21 14.43
CA ARG A 92 17.41 -3.21 14.89
C ARG A 92 16.94 -1.79 14.62
N ASN A 93 17.59 -0.81 15.30
CA ASN A 93 17.41 0.63 15.05
C ASN A 93 15.96 1.10 15.07
N GLY A 94 15.20 0.65 16.09
CA GLY A 94 13.82 1.06 16.28
C GLY A 94 12.78 0.18 15.56
N PHE A 95 13.22 -0.84 14.84
CA PHE A 95 12.33 -1.86 14.30
C PHE A 95 12.16 -2.98 15.31
N THR A 96 10.94 -3.22 15.74
CA THR A 96 10.63 -4.36 16.60
C THR A 96 10.26 -5.56 15.73
N GLU A 97 10.47 -6.77 16.27
CA GLU A 97 10.10 -7.98 15.56
C GLU A 97 8.59 -8.01 15.29
N GLU A 98 8.27 -8.27 14.06
CA GLU A 98 6.90 -8.52 13.63
C GLU A 98 6.81 -9.85 12.90
#